data_9d31f2e9fef6ad570d905fd0022e0b84
#
_entry.id   9d31f2e9fef6ad570d905fd0022e0b84
#
_cell.length_a   1.000
_cell.length_b   1.000
_cell.length_c   1.000
_cell.angle_alpha   90.00
_cell.angle_beta   90.00
_cell.angle_gamma   90.00
#
_symmetry.space_group_name_H-M   'P 1'
#
loop_
_entity.id
_entity.type
_entity.pdbx_description
1 polymer ?
#
loop_
_entity_poly.entity_id
_entity_poly.type
_entity_poly.pdbx_seq_one_letter_code
_entity_poly.pdbx_strand_id
1 'polypeptide(L)'
;PRLTDPTGPPSANYEIDGEKYSFDQLSPDAVRTTETRYQYSDVNVVAIHHALMQSGIEPQPVDIVVTLPLGEYLDENDQPDMAKIERKKANVKRAVTVQGHESFTVRKVSVLPESVPAGFSVLKDLDDLDSLLIVDIGGTTLDIAHVRSKMSGFTKTHCDPKTGVSIITEAVKHALDTSVSTRTSSYFADRLIQARNDDSFLSRYLQNADQRAQVMKVLHEREKALTHRVTDSVGRFAGFTHVMVVGGG
;
A
#
# COMPACT_ATOMS: atom_id res chain seq x y z
N PRO A 1 -22.86 5.83 6.62
CA PRO A 1 -23.33 5.74 5.24
C PRO A 1 -23.08 7.07 4.52
N ARG A 2 -22.37 7.00 3.40
CA ARG A 2 -22.13 8.18 2.58
C ARG A 2 -23.44 8.59 1.89
N LEU A 3 -23.75 9.88 1.84
CA LEU A 3 -24.89 10.38 1.07
C LEU A 3 -24.65 10.07 -0.41
N THR A 4 -25.66 9.51 -1.07
CA THR A 4 -25.60 9.20 -2.48
C THR A 4 -25.81 10.46 -3.28
N ASP A 5 -24.87 10.85 -4.11
CA ASP A 5 -25.05 11.87 -5.14
C ASP A 5 -25.62 11.18 -6.39
N PRO A 6 -26.85 11.49 -6.84
CA PRO A 6 -27.44 10.84 -7.99
C PRO A 6 -26.74 11.17 -9.32
N THR A 7 -25.87 12.17 -9.34
CA THR A 7 -25.08 12.59 -10.52
C THR A 7 -23.59 12.35 -10.35
N GLY A 8 -23.17 11.85 -9.17
CA GLY A 8 -21.76 11.65 -8.81
C GLY A 8 -21.24 10.26 -9.15
N PRO A 9 -19.97 10.00 -8.81
CA PRO A 9 -19.39 8.67 -8.98
C PRO A 9 -20.16 7.61 -8.18
N PRO A 10 -19.98 6.30 -8.51
CA PRO A 10 -20.67 5.20 -7.84
C PRO A 10 -20.64 5.32 -6.33
N SER A 11 -21.72 4.91 -5.67
CA SER A 11 -21.81 4.90 -4.21
C SER A 11 -20.62 4.15 -3.60
N ALA A 12 -20.05 4.70 -2.55
CA ALA A 12 -18.98 4.07 -1.79
C ALA A 12 -19.51 3.17 -0.66
N ASN A 13 -20.75 2.67 -0.77
CA ASN A 13 -21.38 1.77 0.20
C ASN A 13 -21.42 0.35 -0.36
N TYR A 14 -20.86 -0.58 0.39
CA TYR A 14 -20.66 -1.98 0.02
C TYR A 14 -21.22 -2.91 1.10
N GLU A 15 -21.60 -4.11 0.69
CA GLU A 15 -21.99 -5.17 1.61
C GLU A 15 -21.32 -6.49 1.19
N ILE A 16 -20.75 -7.19 2.16
CA ILE A 16 -20.13 -8.51 2.02
C ILE A 16 -20.52 -9.37 3.22
N ASP A 17 -21.10 -10.54 2.98
CA ASP A 17 -21.57 -11.49 4.01
C ASP A 17 -22.46 -10.86 5.10
N GLY A 18 -23.27 -9.84 4.74
CA GLY A 18 -24.14 -9.13 5.65
C GLY A 18 -23.51 -7.95 6.40
N GLU A 19 -22.20 -7.79 6.32
CA GLU A 19 -21.48 -6.67 6.91
C GLU A 19 -21.40 -5.50 5.92
N LYS A 20 -21.57 -4.26 6.44
CA LYS A 20 -21.60 -3.04 5.64
C LYS A 20 -20.36 -2.19 5.79
N TYR A 21 -19.84 -1.75 4.66
CA TYR A 21 -18.63 -0.95 4.56
C TYR A 21 -18.87 0.32 3.76
N SER A 22 -18.16 1.40 4.10
CA SER A 22 -18.13 2.62 3.30
C SER A 22 -16.71 3.14 3.17
N PHE A 23 -16.39 3.75 2.03
CA PHE A 23 -15.14 4.46 1.83
C PHE A 23 -15.30 5.92 2.25
N ASP A 24 -14.50 6.34 3.23
CA ASP A 24 -14.41 7.73 3.68
C ASP A 24 -12.96 8.06 4.04
N GLN A 25 -12.30 8.82 3.17
CA GLN A 25 -10.88 9.20 3.33
C GLN A 25 -10.65 10.15 4.52
N LEU A 26 -11.71 10.82 4.98
CA LEU A 26 -11.61 11.81 6.06
C LEU A 26 -11.97 11.23 7.43
N SER A 27 -12.43 9.97 7.48
CA SER A 27 -12.83 9.33 8.73
C SER A 27 -11.62 9.12 9.66
N PRO A 28 -11.67 9.61 10.89
CA PRO A 28 -10.64 9.30 11.90
C PRO A 28 -10.68 7.84 12.36
N ASP A 29 -11.78 7.13 12.11
CA ASP A 29 -12.03 5.75 12.50
C ASP A 29 -11.82 4.77 11.33
N ALA A 30 -11.05 5.18 10.31
CA ALA A 30 -10.74 4.32 9.18
C ALA A 30 -10.01 3.04 9.62
N VAL A 31 -10.40 1.92 9.00
CA VAL A 31 -9.76 0.62 9.27
C VAL A 31 -8.31 0.66 8.82
N ARG A 32 -7.41 0.16 9.65
CA ARG A 32 -5.99 0.06 9.30
C ARG A 32 -5.79 -1.00 8.22
N THR A 33 -5.27 -0.58 7.07
CA THR A 33 -4.97 -1.46 5.93
C THR A 33 -3.53 -1.98 5.95
N THR A 34 -2.79 -1.60 6.96
CA THR A 34 -1.33 -1.74 7.06
C THR A 34 -0.86 -3.03 7.73
N GLU A 35 -1.80 -3.87 8.19
CA GLU A 35 -1.47 -5.15 8.80
C GLU A 35 -1.60 -6.27 7.77
N THR A 36 -0.72 -7.29 7.86
CA THR A 36 -0.72 -8.45 6.95
C THR A 36 -2.09 -9.14 6.86
N ARG A 37 -2.83 -9.19 7.98
CA ARG A 37 -4.20 -9.75 8.02
C ARG A 37 -5.18 -9.01 7.11
N TYR A 38 -4.91 -7.74 6.76
CA TYR A 38 -5.73 -6.98 5.80
C TYR A 38 -5.85 -7.70 4.46
N GLN A 39 -4.80 -8.38 4.01
CA GLN A 39 -4.77 -9.09 2.73
C GLN A 39 -5.87 -10.18 2.61
N TYR A 40 -6.39 -10.66 3.73
CA TYR A 40 -7.39 -11.72 3.82
C TYR A 40 -8.71 -11.25 4.45
N SER A 41 -8.88 -9.94 4.64
CA SER A 41 -10.05 -9.35 5.28
C SER A 41 -11.13 -8.97 4.27
N ASP A 42 -12.35 -8.78 4.76
CA ASP A 42 -13.48 -8.23 4.00
C ASP A 42 -13.14 -6.84 3.44
N VAL A 43 -12.45 -6.03 4.23
CA VAL A 43 -12.04 -4.68 3.84
C VAL A 43 -11.16 -4.71 2.59
N ASN A 44 -10.29 -5.72 2.44
CA ASN A 44 -9.48 -5.88 1.25
C ASN A 44 -10.34 -6.21 0.01
N VAL A 45 -11.32 -7.09 0.16
CA VAL A 45 -12.24 -7.44 -0.93
C VAL A 45 -13.07 -6.23 -1.34
N VAL A 46 -13.61 -5.50 -0.37
CA VAL A 46 -14.36 -4.26 -0.60
C VAL A 46 -13.49 -3.20 -1.28
N ALA A 47 -12.22 -3.06 -0.89
CA ALA A 47 -11.27 -2.14 -1.52
C ALA A 47 -11.03 -2.48 -3.00
N ILE A 48 -10.89 -3.76 -3.33
CA ILE A 48 -10.75 -4.22 -4.72
C ILE A 48 -12.00 -3.87 -5.53
N HIS A 49 -13.20 -4.15 -5.00
CA HIS A 49 -14.45 -3.80 -5.67
C HIS A 49 -14.63 -2.28 -5.80
N HIS A 50 -14.21 -1.51 -4.80
CA HIS A 50 -14.19 -0.05 -4.91
C HIS A 50 -13.28 0.43 -6.04
N ALA A 51 -12.07 -0.12 -6.16
CA ALA A 51 -11.17 0.20 -7.26
C ALA A 51 -11.77 -0.17 -8.63
N LEU A 52 -12.42 -1.32 -8.75
CA LEU A 52 -13.14 -1.72 -9.97
C LEU A 52 -14.26 -0.73 -10.31
N MET A 53 -15.07 -0.31 -9.34
CA MET A 53 -16.13 0.68 -9.53
C MET A 53 -15.60 2.06 -9.94
N GLN A 54 -14.37 2.40 -9.58
CA GLN A 54 -13.71 3.65 -9.96
C GLN A 54 -12.91 3.55 -11.27
N SER A 55 -12.79 2.37 -11.86
CA SER A 55 -11.97 2.14 -13.07
C SER A 55 -12.56 2.70 -14.35
N GLY A 56 -13.84 3.10 -14.35
CA GLY A 56 -14.56 3.50 -15.56
C GLY A 56 -15.03 2.33 -16.43
N ILE A 57 -14.81 1.09 -16.00
CA ILE A 57 -15.32 -0.11 -16.65
C ILE A 57 -16.74 -0.38 -16.12
N GLU A 58 -17.67 -0.72 -16.99
CA GLU A 58 -19.00 -1.14 -16.57
C GLU A 58 -18.97 -2.49 -15.82
N PRO A 59 -19.80 -2.68 -14.78
CA PRO A 59 -19.87 -3.93 -14.03
C PRO A 59 -20.07 -5.15 -14.92
N GLN A 60 -19.17 -6.11 -14.81
CA GLN A 60 -19.14 -7.32 -15.64
C GLN A 60 -18.28 -8.40 -14.95
N PRO A 61 -18.29 -9.65 -15.45
CA PRO A 61 -17.33 -10.67 -15.05
C PRO A 61 -15.90 -10.25 -15.43
N VAL A 62 -14.97 -10.25 -14.46
CA VAL A 62 -13.58 -9.81 -14.66
C VAL A 62 -12.58 -10.88 -14.22
N ASP A 63 -11.45 -10.90 -14.90
CA ASP A 63 -10.24 -11.59 -14.46
C ASP A 63 -9.29 -10.54 -13.87
N ILE A 64 -8.80 -10.76 -12.68
CA ILE A 64 -7.97 -9.77 -11.98
C ILE A 64 -6.63 -10.34 -11.53
N VAL A 65 -5.66 -9.46 -11.42
CA VAL A 65 -4.37 -9.74 -10.79
C VAL A 65 -4.30 -8.94 -9.50
N VAL A 66 -3.95 -9.60 -8.43
CA VAL A 66 -3.71 -8.99 -7.11
C VAL A 66 -2.33 -9.37 -6.61
N THR A 67 -1.83 -8.65 -5.62
CA THR A 67 -0.52 -8.92 -5.04
C THR A 67 -0.62 -9.39 -3.60
N LEU A 68 0.42 -10.04 -3.13
CA LEU A 68 0.72 -10.32 -1.73
C LEU A 68 2.13 -9.79 -1.41
N PRO A 69 2.34 -9.25 -0.21
CA PRO A 69 3.68 -8.95 0.29
C PRO A 69 4.61 -10.16 0.14
N LEU A 70 5.90 -9.93 -0.09
CA LEU A 70 6.86 -11.03 -0.30
C LEU A 70 6.83 -12.05 0.83
N GLY A 71 6.75 -11.62 2.09
CA GLY A 71 6.66 -12.50 3.26
C GLY A 71 5.35 -13.29 3.38
N GLU A 72 4.31 -12.94 2.59
CA GLU A 72 3.08 -13.72 2.48
C GLU A 72 3.06 -14.58 1.21
N TYR A 73 3.73 -14.15 0.15
CA TYR A 73 3.79 -14.87 -1.10
C TYR A 73 4.79 -16.02 -1.08
N LEU A 74 5.91 -15.86 -0.36
CA LEU A 74 6.98 -16.85 -0.26
C LEU A 74 6.93 -17.55 1.11
N ASP A 75 7.34 -18.81 1.11
CA ASP A 75 7.61 -19.59 2.30
C ASP A 75 9.06 -19.36 2.82
N GLU A 76 9.45 -20.07 3.87
CA GLU A 76 10.78 -20.00 4.48
C GLU A 76 11.94 -20.48 3.56
N ASN A 77 11.60 -21.13 2.43
CA ASN A 77 12.54 -21.61 1.44
C ASN A 77 12.55 -20.76 0.15
N ASP A 78 12.00 -19.53 0.22
CA ASP A 78 11.82 -18.64 -0.93
C ASP A 78 11.00 -19.29 -2.09
N GLN A 79 10.06 -20.21 -1.75
CA GLN A 79 9.14 -20.81 -2.72
C GLN A 79 7.74 -20.24 -2.54
N PRO A 80 6.90 -20.20 -3.59
CA PRO A 80 5.53 -19.74 -3.49
C PRO A 80 4.72 -20.50 -2.43
N ASP A 81 4.23 -19.79 -1.40
CA ASP A 81 3.34 -20.38 -0.38
C ASP A 81 1.93 -20.57 -0.98
N MET A 82 1.71 -21.76 -1.52
CA MET A 82 0.46 -22.08 -2.20
C MET A 82 -0.76 -22.00 -1.28
N ALA A 83 -0.60 -22.27 0.02
CA ALA A 83 -1.72 -22.18 0.98
C ALA A 83 -2.19 -20.73 1.15
N LYS A 84 -1.26 -19.79 1.32
CA LYS A 84 -1.55 -18.37 1.41
C LYS A 84 -2.07 -17.80 0.09
N ILE A 85 -1.48 -18.20 -1.03
CA ILE A 85 -1.91 -17.79 -2.37
C ILE A 85 -3.37 -18.23 -2.64
N GLU A 86 -3.72 -19.49 -2.37
CA GLU A 86 -5.09 -19.98 -2.57
C GLU A 86 -6.08 -19.34 -1.58
N ARG A 87 -5.67 -19.09 -0.34
CA ARG A 87 -6.46 -18.32 0.61
C ARG A 87 -6.78 -16.91 0.09
N LYS A 88 -5.80 -16.22 -0.49
CA LYS A 88 -5.99 -14.90 -1.12
C LYS A 88 -6.96 -14.97 -2.28
N LYS A 89 -6.79 -15.94 -3.19
CA LYS A 89 -7.70 -16.15 -4.33
C LYS A 89 -9.14 -16.40 -3.87
N ALA A 90 -9.33 -17.26 -2.88
CA ALA A 90 -10.63 -17.59 -2.33
C ALA A 90 -11.30 -16.34 -1.70
N ASN A 91 -10.54 -15.56 -0.93
CA ASN A 91 -11.04 -14.32 -0.31
C ASN A 91 -11.51 -13.31 -1.36
N VAL A 92 -10.70 -13.06 -2.40
CA VAL A 92 -10.99 -12.05 -3.43
C VAL A 92 -12.16 -12.43 -4.33
N LYS A 93 -12.49 -13.71 -4.46
CA LYS A 93 -13.65 -14.20 -5.24
C LYS A 93 -14.98 -14.05 -4.54
N ARG A 94 -15.02 -13.63 -3.30
CA ARG A 94 -16.27 -13.43 -2.56
C ARG A 94 -17.11 -12.34 -3.20
N ALA A 95 -18.41 -12.52 -3.19
CA ALA A 95 -19.35 -11.57 -3.77
C ALA A 95 -19.45 -10.30 -2.92
N VAL A 96 -19.46 -9.15 -3.58
CA VAL A 96 -19.69 -7.85 -2.93
C VAL A 96 -20.87 -7.18 -3.61
N THR A 97 -21.82 -6.70 -2.84
CA THR A 97 -22.94 -5.91 -3.32
C THR A 97 -22.62 -4.42 -3.20
N VAL A 98 -22.94 -3.66 -4.22
CA VAL A 98 -22.79 -2.21 -4.26
C VAL A 98 -24.17 -1.57 -4.18
N GLN A 99 -24.41 -0.72 -3.18
CA GLN A 99 -25.71 -0.10 -2.99
C GLN A 99 -26.08 0.78 -4.20
N GLY A 100 -27.21 0.45 -4.84
CA GLY A 100 -27.75 1.21 -5.96
C GLY A 100 -27.06 0.99 -7.31
N HIS A 101 -26.16 0.04 -7.41
CA HIS A 101 -25.41 -0.27 -8.63
C HIS A 101 -25.29 -1.79 -8.86
N GLU A 102 -25.06 -2.18 -10.10
CA GLU A 102 -24.60 -3.54 -10.39
C GLU A 102 -23.19 -3.75 -9.85
N SER A 103 -22.83 -4.99 -9.58
CA SER A 103 -21.54 -5.37 -9.00
C SER A 103 -20.70 -6.14 -9.99
N PHE A 104 -19.39 -5.99 -9.92
CA PHE A 104 -18.46 -6.86 -10.65
C PHE A 104 -18.50 -8.29 -10.10
N THR A 105 -18.31 -9.28 -10.98
CA THR A 105 -18.12 -10.68 -10.60
C THR A 105 -16.67 -11.06 -10.89
N VAL A 106 -15.91 -11.41 -9.85
CA VAL A 106 -14.53 -11.86 -10.01
C VAL A 106 -14.51 -13.32 -10.44
N ARG A 107 -14.18 -13.58 -11.71
CA ARG A 107 -14.15 -14.89 -12.33
C ARG A 107 -12.84 -15.63 -12.06
N LYS A 108 -11.71 -14.97 -12.33
CA LYS A 108 -10.37 -15.51 -12.16
C LYS A 108 -9.51 -14.54 -11.36
N VAL A 109 -8.71 -15.09 -10.44
CA VAL A 109 -7.72 -14.33 -9.66
C VAL A 109 -6.35 -14.92 -9.90
N SER A 110 -5.40 -14.09 -10.33
CA SER A 110 -3.97 -14.39 -10.31
C SER A 110 -3.34 -13.61 -9.17
N VAL A 111 -2.42 -14.24 -8.45
CA VAL A 111 -1.70 -13.61 -7.34
C VAL A 111 -0.23 -13.54 -7.71
N LEU A 112 0.36 -12.36 -7.58
CA LEU A 112 1.79 -12.10 -7.81
C LEU A 112 2.43 -11.59 -6.51
N PRO A 113 3.75 -11.78 -6.32
CA PRO A 113 4.45 -11.11 -5.23
C PRO A 113 4.47 -9.60 -5.44
N GLU A 114 4.27 -8.83 -4.39
CA GLU A 114 4.50 -7.38 -4.41
C GLU A 114 5.93 -7.09 -4.86
N SER A 115 6.18 -5.87 -5.33
CA SER A 115 7.49 -5.38 -5.79
C SER A 115 7.96 -5.96 -7.14
N VAL A 116 7.89 -7.28 -7.31
CA VAL A 116 8.46 -7.97 -8.48
C VAL A 116 7.86 -7.53 -9.82
N PRO A 117 6.53 -7.35 -9.96
CA PRO A 117 5.94 -6.84 -11.19
C PRO A 117 6.47 -5.47 -11.62
N ALA A 118 6.87 -4.62 -10.68
CA ALA A 118 7.46 -3.32 -10.99
C ALA A 118 8.77 -3.44 -11.77
N GLY A 119 9.54 -4.50 -11.52
CA GLY A 119 10.80 -4.78 -12.21
C GLY A 119 10.69 -5.46 -13.57
N PHE A 120 9.50 -5.90 -14.01
CA PHE A 120 9.35 -6.68 -15.24
C PHE A 120 9.89 -6.00 -16.49
N SER A 121 9.66 -4.70 -16.65
CA SER A 121 10.15 -3.95 -17.81
C SER A 121 11.67 -3.85 -17.85
N VAL A 122 12.30 -3.75 -16.70
CA VAL A 122 13.77 -3.69 -16.58
C VAL A 122 14.37 -5.08 -16.75
N LEU A 123 13.85 -6.08 -16.03
CA LEU A 123 14.40 -7.44 -16.00
C LEU A 123 14.45 -8.13 -17.36
N LYS A 124 13.48 -7.84 -18.26
CA LYS A 124 13.45 -8.43 -19.60
C LYS A 124 14.58 -7.94 -20.50
N ASP A 125 15.06 -6.73 -20.25
CA ASP A 125 16.07 -6.04 -21.08
C ASP A 125 17.50 -6.18 -20.53
N LEU A 126 17.65 -6.82 -19.36
CA LEU A 126 18.96 -7.09 -18.75
C LEU A 126 19.67 -8.27 -19.42
N ASP A 127 21.01 -8.18 -19.49
CA ASP A 127 21.87 -9.26 -19.95
C ASP A 127 21.83 -10.47 -18.99
N ASP A 128 22.20 -11.65 -19.48
CA ASP A 128 22.07 -12.91 -18.73
C ASP A 128 22.88 -12.95 -17.43
N LEU A 129 23.95 -12.15 -17.35
CA LEU A 129 24.80 -12.03 -16.15
C LEU A 129 24.35 -10.93 -15.20
N ASP A 130 23.36 -10.14 -15.59
CA ASP A 130 22.85 -9.06 -14.77
C ASP A 130 21.77 -9.51 -13.78
N SER A 131 21.55 -8.66 -12.80
CA SER A 131 20.51 -8.85 -11.81
C SER A 131 20.00 -7.51 -11.30
N LEU A 132 18.75 -7.51 -10.81
CA LEU A 132 18.08 -6.34 -10.32
C LEU A 132 17.77 -6.50 -8.82
N LEU A 133 18.20 -5.54 -8.02
CA LEU A 133 17.72 -5.36 -6.66
C LEU A 133 16.51 -4.43 -6.69
N ILE A 134 15.32 -4.96 -6.41
CA ILE A 134 14.09 -4.20 -6.28
C ILE A 134 13.91 -3.87 -4.80
N VAL A 135 13.80 -2.59 -4.48
CA VAL A 135 13.57 -2.07 -3.12
C VAL A 135 12.21 -1.38 -3.11
N ASP A 136 11.22 -2.03 -2.54
CA ASP A 136 9.86 -1.51 -2.45
C ASP A 136 9.62 -0.94 -1.05
N ILE A 137 9.43 0.38 -0.98
CA ILE A 137 9.10 1.09 0.25
C ILE A 137 7.60 1.33 0.26
N GLY A 138 6.87 0.40 0.86
CA GLY A 138 5.42 0.47 0.97
C GLY A 138 4.94 1.35 2.13
N GLY A 139 3.64 1.36 2.33
CA GLY A 139 3.02 2.06 3.45
C GLY A 139 3.50 1.55 4.81
N THR A 140 3.63 0.23 4.98
CA THR A 140 4.05 -0.42 6.24
C THR A 140 5.19 -1.38 6.08
N THR A 141 5.39 -1.92 4.89
CA THR A 141 6.40 -2.95 4.60
C THR A 141 7.54 -2.36 3.80
N LEU A 142 8.73 -2.92 4.02
CA LEU A 142 9.88 -2.83 3.15
C LEU A 142 10.10 -4.21 2.57
N ASP A 143 9.90 -4.35 1.26
CA ASP A 143 10.14 -5.57 0.54
C ASP A 143 11.34 -5.41 -0.38
N ILE A 144 12.33 -6.29 -0.27
CA ILE A 144 13.54 -6.26 -1.10
C ILE A 144 13.68 -7.61 -1.78
N ALA A 145 13.79 -7.60 -3.11
CA ALA A 145 13.99 -8.78 -3.92
C ALA A 145 15.21 -8.62 -4.83
N HIS A 146 16.17 -9.54 -4.72
CA HIS A 146 17.28 -9.65 -5.67
C HIS A 146 16.90 -10.69 -6.72
N VAL A 147 16.62 -10.22 -7.93
CA VAL A 147 16.06 -11.01 -9.03
C VAL A 147 17.07 -11.11 -10.16
N ARG A 148 17.27 -12.31 -10.69
CA ARG A 148 18.12 -12.54 -11.86
C ARG A 148 17.44 -12.06 -13.13
N SER A 149 18.24 -11.72 -14.14
CA SER A 149 17.75 -11.30 -15.44
C SER A 149 16.68 -12.26 -15.99
N LYS A 150 15.80 -11.75 -16.84
CA LYS A 150 14.71 -12.52 -17.48
C LYS A 150 13.82 -13.29 -16.48
N MET A 151 13.75 -12.82 -15.23
CA MET A 151 12.96 -13.49 -14.18
C MET A 151 13.36 -14.93 -13.92
N SER A 152 14.62 -15.31 -14.13
CA SER A 152 15.07 -16.69 -14.01
C SER A 152 15.12 -17.22 -12.56
N GLY A 153 14.91 -16.34 -11.56
CA GLY A 153 14.77 -16.72 -10.15
C GLY A 153 15.18 -15.61 -9.18
N PHE A 154 14.84 -15.85 -7.93
CA PHE A 154 15.30 -15.00 -6.83
C PHE A 154 16.66 -15.50 -6.34
N THR A 155 17.56 -14.57 -6.05
CA THR A 155 18.83 -14.87 -5.37
C THR A 155 18.65 -14.75 -3.86
N LYS A 156 17.90 -13.74 -3.43
CA LYS A 156 17.62 -13.46 -2.02
C LYS A 156 16.44 -12.52 -1.91
N THR A 157 15.63 -12.71 -0.87
CA THR A 157 14.55 -11.81 -0.52
C THR A 157 14.68 -11.32 0.93
N HIS A 158 14.03 -10.22 1.24
CA HIS A 158 13.89 -9.68 2.59
C HIS A 158 12.59 -8.92 2.69
N CYS A 159 11.83 -9.19 3.74
CA CYS A 159 10.61 -8.46 4.07
C CYS A 159 10.68 -7.97 5.51
N ASP A 160 10.48 -6.66 5.71
CA ASP A 160 10.30 -6.08 7.05
C ASP A 160 8.88 -5.51 7.14
N PRO A 161 7.96 -6.17 7.89
CA PRO A 161 6.57 -5.76 7.98
C PRO A 161 6.33 -4.52 8.86
N LYS A 162 7.40 -3.91 9.37
CA LYS A 162 7.34 -2.75 10.27
C LYS A 162 8.16 -1.57 9.77
N THR A 163 8.69 -1.64 8.56
CA THR A 163 9.49 -0.57 7.95
C THR A 163 8.77 -0.07 6.70
N GLY A 164 8.07 1.04 6.82
CA GLY A 164 7.34 1.70 5.74
C GLY A 164 7.01 3.14 6.13
N VAL A 165 6.39 3.87 5.20
CA VAL A 165 6.08 5.30 5.34
C VAL A 165 5.14 5.61 6.51
N SER A 166 4.32 4.64 6.92
CA SER A 166 3.45 4.78 8.10
C SER A 166 4.20 5.18 9.38
N ILE A 167 5.50 4.88 9.48
CA ILE A 167 6.34 5.36 10.61
C ILE A 167 6.35 6.88 10.65
N ILE A 168 6.40 7.53 9.49
CA ILE A 168 6.39 8.99 9.36
C ILE A 168 4.97 9.49 9.60
N THR A 169 3.99 8.93 8.91
CA THR A 169 2.57 9.34 8.99
C THR A 169 2.04 9.29 10.42
N GLU A 170 2.27 8.20 11.14
CA GLU A 170 1.79 8.04 12.52
C GLU A 170 2.49 9.02 13.47
N ALA A 171 3.79 9.28 13.29
CA ALA A 171 4.51 10.23 14.11
C ALA A 171 4.07 11.69 13.85
N VAL A 172 3.87 12.06 12.59
CA VAL A 172 3.35 13.38 12.20
C VAL A 172 1.92 13.54 12.73
N LYS A 173 1.07 12.53 12.56
CA LYS A 173 -0.29 12.53 13.10
C LYS A 173 -0.29 12.73 14.61
N HIS A 174 0.55 12.00 15.34
CA HIS A 174 0.67 12.17 16.80
C HIS A 174 1.14 13.57 17.19
N ALA A 175 2.12 14.13 16.47
CA ALA A 175 2.57 15.50 16.70
C ALA A 175 1.47 16.54 16.45
N LEU A 176 0.65 16.33 15.43
CA LEU A 176 -0.53 17.17 15.14
C LEU A 176 -1.58 17.03 16.24
N ASP A 177 -1.97 15.83 16.63
CA ASP A 177 -2.97 15.57 17.67
C ASP A 177 -2.57 16.22 19.00
N THR A 178 -1.28 16.17 19.34
CA THR A 178 -0.74 16.76 20.57
C THR A 178 -0.70 18.28 20.52
N SER A 179 -0.36 18.86 19.36
CA SER A 179 -0.18 20.31 19.22
C SER A 179 -1.48 21.08 19.01
N VAL A 180 -2.50 20.45 18.42
CA VAL A 180 -3.77 21.10 18.05
C VAL A 180 -4.94 20.66 18.93
N SER A 181 -4.73 19.68 19.82
CA SER A 181 -5.76 19.09 20.70
C SER A 181 -7.00 18.56 19.94
N THR A 182 -6.80 18.15 18.68
CA THR A 182 -7.86 17.66 17.79
C THR A 182 -7.40 16.37 17.15
N ARG A 183 -8.30 15.38 17.06
CA ARG A 183 -8.02 14.14 16.35
C ARG A 183 -7.82 14.41 14.85
N THR A 184 -6.67 14.08 14.35
CA THR A 184 -6.26 14.25 12.95
C THR A 184 -6.39 12.92 12.20
N SER A 185 -6.84 12.94 10.94
CA SER A 185 -6.84 11.75 10.10
C SER A 185 -5.44 11.45 9.56
N SER A 186 -5.15 10.18 9.30
CA SER A 186 -3.91 9.77 8.61
C SER A 186 -3.81 10.39 7.22
N TYR A 187 -4.95 10.55 6.54
CA TYR A 187 -5.01 11.25 5.25
C TYR A 187 -4.50 12.69 5.33
N PHE A 188 -4.89 13.44 6.37
CA PHE A 188 -4.40 14.82 6.54
C PHE A 188 -2.90 14.84 6.86
N ALA A 189 -2.42 13.92 7.70
CA ALA A 189 -0.99 13.78 7.98
C ALA A 189 -0.19 13.49 6.71
N ASP A 190 -0.65 12.57 5.85
CA ASP A 190 -0.03 12.27 4.57
C ASP A 190 -0.03 13.48 3.62
N ARG A 191 -1.13 14.21 3.54
CA ARG A 191 -1.20 15.43 2.73
C ARG A 191 -0.20 16.49 3.20
N LEU A 192 0.00 16.62 4.51
CA LEU A 192 0.98 17.53 5.08
C LEU A 192 2.42 17.07 4.77
N ILE A 193 2.70 15.77 4.86
CA ILE A 193 4.00 15.20 4.50
C ILE A 193 4.30 15.47 3.01
N GLN A 194 3.35 15.25 2.12
CA GLN A 194 3.48 15.52 0.69
C GLN A 194 3.72 17.01 0.40
N ALA A 195 3.06 17.89 1.15
CA ALA A 195 3.16 19.34 1.02
C ALA A 195 4.25 19.97 1.92
N ARG A 196 5.20 19.20 2.44
CA ARG A 196 6.21 19.65 3.40
C ARG A 196 7.09 20.83 2.92
N ASN A 197 7.18 21.02 1.63
CA ASN A 197 7.92 22.12 1.00
C ASN A 197 7.01 23.25 0.47
N ASP A 198 5.70 23.19 0.73
CA ASP A 198 4.72 24.19 0.34
C ASP A 198 4.37 25.08 1.55
N ASP A 199 5.06 26.21 1.65
CA ASP A 199 4.86 27.15 2.75
C ASP A 199 3.43 27.71 2.80
N SER A 200 2.74 27.83 1.66
CA SER A 200 1.36 28.33 1.60
C SER A 200 0.39 27.31 2.21
N PHE A 201 0.56 26.05 1.88
CA PHE A 201 -0.20 24.96 2.47
C PHE A 201 0.06 24.85 3.97
N LEU A 202 1.34 24.82 4.36
CA LEU A 202 1.73 24.70 5.77
C LEU A 202 1.18 25.86 6.61
N SER A 203 1.28 27.11 6.13
CA SER A 203 0.78 28.29 6.84
C SER A 203 -0.74 28.32 6.97
N ARG A 204 -1.45 27.73 6.02
CA ARG A 204 -2.92 27.62 6.07
C ARG A 204 -3.39 26.68 7.18
N TYR A 205 -2.70 25.57 7.37
CA TYR A 205 -3.14 24.50 8.29
C TYR A 205 -2.37 24.49 9.62
N LEU A 206 -1.15 25.04 9.65
CA LEU A 206 -0.30 25.18 10.83
C LEU A 206 0.06 26.65 11.01
N GLN A 207 -0.92 27.42 11.52
CA GLN A 207 -0.78 28.89 11.66
C GLN A 207 0.24 29.29 12.73
N ASN A 208 0.41 28.47 13.78
CA ASN A 208 1.40 28.71 14.80
C ASN A 208 2.78 28.23 14.35
N ALA A 209 3.76 29.15 14.32
CA ALA A 209 5.12 28.88 13.86
C ALA A 209 5.85 27.82 14.69
N ASP A 210 5.64 27.80 16.01
CA ASP A 210 6.29 26.83 16.91
C ASP A 210 5.72 25.42 16.69
N GLN A 211 4.39 25.30 16.51
CA GLN A 211 3.74 24.04 16.17
C GLN A 211 4.24 23.51 14.82
N ARG A 212 4.33 24.40 13.82
CA ARG A 212 4.89 24.06 12.50
C ARG A 212 6.31 23.54 12.63
N ALA A 213 7.17 24.25 13.36
CA ALA A 213 8.56 23.87 13.56
C ALA A 213 8.66 22.49 14.26
N GLN A 214 7.82 22.22 15.26
CA GLN A 214 7.79 20.95 15.95
C GLN A 214 7.35 19.78 15.04
N VAL A 215 6.28 19.96 14.28
CA VAL A 215 5.78 18.94 13.33
C VAL A 215 6.84 18.65 12.26
N MET A 216 7.45 19.70 11.68
CA MET A 216 8.49 19.54 10.67
C MET A 216 9.75 18.86 11.24
N LYS A 217 10.12 19.14 12.47
CA LYS A 217 11.22 18.45 13.16
C LYS A 217 10.94 16.95 13.27
N VAL A 218 9.75 16.57 13.76
CA VAL A 218 9.34 15.16 13.87
C VAL A 218 9.37 14.47 12.50
N LEU A 219 8.86 15.13 11.47
CA LEU A 219 8.87 14.62 10.10
C LEU A 219 10.30 14.29 9.65
N HIS A 220 11.22 15.25 9.72
CA HIS A 220 12.62 15.06 9.29
C HIS A 220 13.35 13.97 10.09
N GLU A 221 13.13 13.91 11.41
CA GLU A 221 13.71 12.86 12.24
C GLU A 221 13.24 11.46 11.81
N ARG A 222 11.95 11.32 11.44
CA ARG A 222 11.38 10.05 10.98
C ARG A 222 11.77 9.68 9.57
N GLU A 223 11.86 10.65 8.65
CA GLU A 223 12.44 10.44 7.31
C GLU A 223 13.87 9.90 7.42
N LYS A 224 14.70 10.52 8.25
CA LYS A 224 16.07 10.06 8.48
C LYS A 224 16.13 8.65 9.07
N ALA A 225 15.26 8.36 10.04
CA ALA A 225 15.20 7.03 10.65
C ALA A 225 14.74 5.95 9.65
N LEU A 226 13.74 6.25 8.79
CA LEU A 226 13.30 5.35 7.74
C LEU A 226 14.42 5.11 6.71
N THR A 227 15.06 6.17 6.24
CA THR A 227 16.20 6.08 5.31
C THR A 227 17.30 5.17 5.85
N HIS A 228 17.66 5.33 7.12
CA HIS A 228 18.67 4.49 7.76
C HIS A 228 18.27 3.02 7.77
N ARG A 229 17.03 2.69 8.16
CA ARG A 229 16.53 1.30 8.15
C ARG A 229 16.55 0.68 6.76
N VAL A 230 16.10 1.44 5.74
CA VAL A 230 16.13 0.97 4.34
C VAL A 230 17.57 0.71 3.90
N THR A 231 18.47 1.64 4.17
CA THR A 231 19.90 1.51 3.80
C THR A 231 20.55 0.31 4.49
N ASP A 232 20.29 0.09 5.77
CA ASP A 232 20.78 -1.07 6.50
C ASP A 232 20.26 -2.39 5.93
N SER A 233 18.99 -2.41 5.51
CA SER A 233 18.39 -3.59 4.90
C SER A 233 18.99 -3.86 3.51
N VAL A 234 19.18 -2.83 2.69
CA VAL A 234 19.85 -2.94 1.38
C VAL A 234 21.30 -3.40 1.54
N GLY A 235 22.01 -2.93 2.58
CA GLY A 235 23.38 -3.34 2.88
C GLY A 235 23.59 -4.84 3.14
N ARG A 236 22.50 -5.61 3.33
CA ARG A 236 22.55 -7.07 3.47
C ARG A 236 22.61 -7.82 2.13
N PHE A 237 22.50 -7.09 1.02
CA PHE A 237 22.53 -7.64 -0.34
C PHE A 237 23.84 -7.29 -1.01
N ALA A 238 24.34 -8.21 -1.84
CA ALA A 238 25.55 -8.05 -2.64
C ALA A 238 25.38 -8.73 -4.00
N GLY A 239 26.21 -8.33 -4.96
CA GLY A 239 26.27 -8.97 -6.28
C GLY A 239 25.14 -8.59 -7.24
N PHE A 240 24.33 -7.58 -6.93
CA PHE A 240 23.41 -7.00 -7.88
C PHE A 240 24.12 -6.01 -8.80
N THR A 241 23.68 -5.92 -10.05
CA THR A 241 24.24 -4.98 -11.05
C THR A 241 23.37 -3.73 -11.18
N HIS A 242 22.08 -3.83 -10.93
CA HIS A 242 21.11 -2.76 -11.03
C HIS A 242 20.28 -2.65 -9.76
N VAL A 243 19.83 -1.44 -9.45
CA VAL A 243 18.90 -1.16 -8.33
C VAL A 243 17.72 -0.39 -8.85
N MET A 244 16.54 -0.79 -8.40
CA MET A 244 15.28 -0.09 -8.64
C MET A 244 14.58 0.16 -7.31
N VAL A 245 14.29 1.43 -7.02
CA VAL A 245 13.50 1.81 -5.85
C VAL A 245 12.08 2.08 -6.32
N VAL A 246 11.12 1.45 -5.68
CA VAL A 246 9.70 1.55 -6.00
C VAL A 246 8.89 1.72 -4.71
N GLY A 247 7.59 1.88 -4.86
CA GLY A 247 6.65 2.01 -3.75
C GLY A 247 5.88 3.32 -3.79
N GLY A 248 4.90 3.45 -2.92
CA GLY A 248 4.07 4.65 -2.78
C GLY A 248 4.50 5.55 -1.62
N GLY A 249 5.64 5.25 -1.08
CA GLY A 249 6.18 5.92 0.09
C GLY A 249 7.09 7.09 -0.18
#